data_aed51517eabe18a9c11771237085740a
#
_entry.id   aed51517eabe18a9c11771237085740a
#
_cell.length_a   1.000
_cell.length_b   1.000
_cell.length_c   1.000
_cell.angle_alpha   90.00
_cell.angle_beta   90.00
_cell.angle_gamma   90.00
#
_symmetry.space_group_name_H-M   'P 1'
#
loop_
_entity.id
_entity.type
_entity.pdbx_description
1 polymer ?
#
loop_
_entity_poly.entity_id
_entity_poly.type
_entity_poly.pdbx_seq_one_letter_code
_entity_poly.pdbx_strand_id
1 'polypeptide(L)'
;MPDTLLITQIRSASRLMVRELGFMNSTLAATDYSPSAVHALLEISTHGALTAAQLVQVLGLDKSSVSRMLSRLQTANEIEENGCVDDGRFKQLSLTTKGQATVARIHEYGAMRVIEALAHLDSAQQQIVAEGLTAYSWALERCRQQPVTSRPNDITIVTGYQPGMIGRIAQMHGEYYARHYGFGHFFEGKVASGLAEFSGRLNNQRNQIWLAVKNGVIVGSVAIDGEDLGNNEAHLRWFILGDGCRGSGVGRRLLTEAINFCDNQRFDAVQLWTFSGLQAARKLYESFGFTLSKEWQGDQWGKTMLEQHFTRR
;
A
#
# COMPACT_ATOMS: atom_id res chain seq x y z
N MET A 1 -11.39 4.59 11.20
CA MET A 1 -10.47 3.99 12.18
C MET A 1 -10.22 2.56 11.74
N PRO A 2 -9.00 2.02 11.81
CA PRO A 2 -8.80 0.59 11.60
C PRO A 2 -9.68 -0.18 12.56
N ASP A 3 -10.19 -1.34 12.10
CA ASP A 3 -11.03 -2.21 12.92
C ASP A 3 -10.29 -2.61 14.21
N THR A 4 -10.92 -2.40 15.36
CA THR A 4 -10.37 -2.73 16.67
C THR A 4 -10.00 -4.22 16.77
N LEU A 5 -10.76 -5.09 16.10
CA LEU A 5 -10.51 -6.52 16.04
C LEU A 5 -9.21 -6.81 15.26
N LEU A 6 -9.03 -6.19 14.10
CA LEU A 6 -7.81 -6.32 13.30
C LEU A 6 -6.56 -5.85 14.05
N ILE A 7 -6.64 -4.70 14.74
CA ILE A 7 -5.54 -4.20 15.57
C ILE A 7 -5.18 -5.22 16.65
N THR A 8 -6.18 -5.78 17.31
CA THR A 8 -5.98 -6.75 18.39
C THR A 8 -5.34 -8.04 17.87
N GLN A 9 -5.78 -8.53 16.72
CA GLN A 9 -5.22 -9.71 16.05
C GLN A 9 -3.74 -9.50 15.68
N ILE A 10 -3.41 -8.39 15.01
CA ILE A 10 -2.01 -8.07 14.63
C ILE A 10 -1.12 -7.96 15.87
N ARG A 11 -1.56 -7.24 16.90
CA ARG A 11 -0.78 -7.11 18.14
C ARG A 11 -0.56 -8.44 18.86
N SER A 12 -1.57 -9.31 18.88
CA SER A 12 -1.45 -10.64 19.48
C SER A 12 -0.49 -11.52 18.72
N ALA A 13 -0.61 -11.58 17.39
CA ALA A 13 0.28 -12.33 16.52
C ALA A 13 1.73 -11.84 16.64
N SER A 14 1.97 -10.52 16.63
CA SER A 14 3.31 -9.94 16.77
C SER A 14 3.96 -10.32 18.12
N ARG A 15 3.22 -10.28 19.24
CA ARG A 15 3.76 -10.70 20.53
C ARG A 15 4.10 -12.20 20.59
N LEU A 16 3.26 -13.03 19.95
CA LEU A 16 3.52 -14.46 19.84
C LEU A 16 4.79 -14.70 19.02
N MET A 17 4.93 -14.07 17.84
CA MET A 17 6.12 -14.16 17.01
C MET A 17 7.41 -13.80 17.76
N VAL A 18 7.43 -12.70 18.51
CA VAL A 18 8.59 -12.28 19.30
C VAL A 18 9.03 -13.36 20.28
N ARG A 19 8.08 -14.05 20.92
CA ARG A 19 8.38 -15.17 21.84
C ARG A 19 8.88 -16.40 21.11
N GLU A 20 8.15 -16.84 20.07
CA GLU A 20 8.47 -18.08 19.34
C GLU A 20 9.77 -17.96 18.53
N LEU A 21 10.12 -16.75 18.06
CA LEU A 21 11.41 -16.48 17.43
C LEU A 21 12.58 -16.36 18.44
N GLY A 22 12.30 -16.44 19.75
CA GLY A 22 13.32 -16.46 20.79
C GLY A 22 13.89 -15.10 21.19
N PHE A 23 13.28 -13.99 20.77
CA PHE A 23 13.76 -12.63 21.13
C PHE A 23 13.68 -12.32 22.61
N MET A 24 12.93 -13.11 23.39
CA MET A 24 12.84 -12.96 24.85
C MET A 24 13.95 -13.71 25.59
N ASN A 25 14.77 -14.50 24.90
CA ASN A 25 15.88 -15.21 25.50
C ASN A 25 17.12 -14.31 25.65
N SER A 26 18.03 -14.69 26.53
CA SER A 26 19.31 -14.00 26.71
C SER A 26 20.24 -14.11 25.51
N THR A 27 20.09 -15.19 24.73
CA THR A 27 20.85 -15.49 23.51
C THR A 27 19.92 -15.84 22.36
N LEU A 28 20.36 -15.70 21.11
CA LEU A 28 19.55 -15.93 19.91
C LEU A 28 20.29 -16.79 18.88
N ALA A 29 19.53 -17.49 18.04
CA ALA A 29 20.00 -18.25 16.88
C ALA A 29 21.10 -19.27 17.19
N ALA A 30 20.92 -20.01 18.29
CA ALA A 30 21.89 -21.00 18.78
C ALA A 30 23.33 -20.44 18.94
N THR A 31 23.45 -19.16 19.26
CA THR A 31 24.71 -18.48 19.60
C THR A 31 24.75 -18.08 21.05
N ASP A 32 25.92 -17.69 21.55
CA ASP A 32 26.09 -17.10 22.88
C ASP A 32 25.84 -15.56 22.90
N TYR A 33 25.29 -15.04 21.81
CA TYR A 33 25.07 -13.61 21.61
C TYR A 33 23.62 -13.21 21.90
N SER A 34 23.47 -12.02 22.48
CA SER A 34 22.15 -11.41 22.65
C SER A 34 21.45 -11.13 21.30
N PRO A 35 20.12 -11.04 21.28
CA PRO A 35 19.40 -10.70 20.04
C PRO A 35 19.95 -9.47 19.32
N SER A 36 20.28 -8.42 20.06
CA SER A 36 20.85 -7.19 19.47
C SER A 36 22.23 -7.42 18.83
N ALA A 37 23.07 -8.28 19.43
CA ALA A 37 24.39 -8.59 18.88
C ALA A 37 24.28 -9.48 17.62
N VAL A 38 23.33 -10.42 17.60
CA VAL A 38 23.01 -11.21 16.40
C VAL A 38 22.56 -10.28 15.27
N HIS A 39 21.65 -9.36 15.55
CA HIS A 39 21.22 -8.39 14.53
C HIS A 39 22.35 -7.47 14.06
N ALA A 40 23.26 -7.03 14.94
CA ALA A 40 24.41 -6.23 14.54
C ALA A 40 25.32 -7.00 13.56
N LEU A 41 25.60 -8.28 13.81
CA LEU A 41 26.38 -9.12 12.90
C LEU A 41 25.69 -9.26 11.53
N LEU A 42 24.37 -9.48 11.50
CA LEU A 42 23.60 -9.59 10.26
C LEU A 42 23.62 -8.28 9.46
N GLU A 43 23.44 -7.14 10.13
CA GLU A 43 23.47 -5.82 9.47
C GLU A 43 24.85 -5.51 8.89
N ILE A 44 25.93 -5.78 9.62
CA ILE A 44 27.31 -5.63 9.11
C ILE A 44 27.54 -6.55 7.90
N SER A 45 27.04 -7.77 7.94
CA SER A 45 27.15 -8.71 6.81
C SER A 45 26.42 -8.19 5.56
N THR A 46 25.20 -7.69 5.75
CA THR A 46 24.34 -7.23 4.64
C THR A 46 24.92 -6.00 3.94
N HIS A 47 25.53 -5.09 4.68
CA HIS A 47 26.05 -3.82 4.16
C HIS A 47 27.56 -3.86 3.86
N GLY A 48 28.25 -4.95 4.16
CA GLY A 48 29.69 -5.14 3.99
C GLY A 48 30.55 -4.42 5.06
N ALA A 49 30.21 -3.18 5.41
CA ALA A 49 30.83 -2.44 6.51
C ALA A 49 29.87 -1.33 6.98
N LEU A 50 29.84 -1.07 8.28
CA LEU A 50 29.00 -0.04 8.91
C LEU A 50 29.77 0.72 9.98
N THR A 51 29.46 1.99 10.18
CA THR A 51 29.93 2.74 11.35
C THR A 51 29.05 2.44 12.58
N ALA A 52 29.59 2.67 13.78
CA ALA A 52 28.81 2.55 15.01
C ALA A 52 27.56 3.45 15.02
N ALA A 53 27.65 4.64 14.40
CA ALA A 53 26.52 5.57 14.27
C ALA A 53 25.40 5.01 13.38
N GLN A 54 25.75 4.36 12.27
CA GLN A 54 24.78 3.69 11.40
C GLN A 54 24.11 2.52 12.11
N LEU A 55 24.85 1.72 12.89
CA LEU A 55 24.28 0.64 13.69
C LEU A 55 23.29 1.15 14.78
N VAL A 56 23.57 2.28 15.42
CA VAL A 56 22.62 2.96 16.33
C VAL A 56 21.30 3.25 15.63
N GLN A 57 21.35 3.77 14.41
CA GLN A 57 20.16 4.10 13.62
C GLN A 57 19.39 2.85 13.17
N VAL A 58 20.11 1.86 12.62
CA VAL A 58 19.48 0.64 12.08
C VAL A 58 18.85 -0.18 13.21
N LEU A 59 19.58 -0.39 14.31
CA LEU A 59 19.09 -1.19 15.43
C LEU A 59 18.09 -0.45 16.33
N GLY A 60 18.01 0.88 16.26
CA GLY A 60 17.15 1.69 17.13
C GLY A 60 17.55 1.63 18.60
N LEU A 61 18.82 1.41 18.90
CA LEU A 61 19.38 1.32 20.25
C LEU A 61 20.11 2.60 20.63
N ASP A 62 20.28 2.84 21.94
CA ASP A 62 21.10 3.96 22.42
C ASP A 62 22.61 3.72 22.17
N LYS A 63 23.37 4.82 22.06
CA LYS A 63 24.81 4.80 21.78
C LYS A 63 25.60 3.98 22.78
N SER A 64 25.23 4.02 24.06
CA SER A 64 25.95 3.32 25.13
C SER A 64 25.76 1.80 25.06
N SER A 65 24.56 1.36 24.71
CA SER A 65 24.24 -0.06 24.49
C SER A 65 24.96 -0.61 23.26
N VAL A 66 24.97 0.14 22.14
CA VAL A 66 25.70 -0.24 20.93
C VAL A 66 27.21 -0.31 21.22
N SER A 67 27.79 0.69 21.86
CA SER A 67 29.22 0.69 22.20
C SER A 67 29.64 -0.52 23.03
N ARG A 68 28.87 -0.86 24.07
CA ARG A 68 29.15 -2.05 24.90
C ARG A 68 29.03 -3.36 24.13
N MET A 69 28.02 -3.46 23.27
CA MET A 69 27.81 -4.61 22.42
C MET A 69 28.96 -4.78 21.41
N LEU A 70 29.38 -3.71 20.74
CA LEU A 70 30.49 -3.73 19.78
C LEU A 70 31.82 -4.12 20.45
N SER A 71 32.12 -3.58 21.64
CA SER A 71 33.32 -3.97 22.42
C SER A 71 33.34 -5.47 22.71
N ARG A 72 32.19 -6.08 23.05
CA ARG A 72 32.09 -7.53 23.26
C ARG A 72 32.32 -8.33 21.97
N LEU A 73 31.74 -7.89 20.85
CA LEU A 73 31.93 -8.55 19.55
C LEU A 73 33.37 -8.44 19.05
N GLN A 74 34.04 -7.31 19.28
CA GLN A 74 35.48 -7.13 19.01
C GLN A 74 36.35 -8.03 19.88
N THR A 75 36.08 -8.08 21.21
CA THR A 75 36.79 -8.97 22.12
C THR A 75 36.61 -10.45 21.73
N ALA A 76 35.43 -10.81 21.23
CA ALA A 76 35.15 -12.16 20.73
C ALA A 76 35.72 -12.41 19.33
N ASN A 77 36.40 -11.43 18.73
CA ASN A 77 36.96 -11.48 17.37
C ASN A 77 35.92 -11.82 16.30
N GLU A 78 34.69 -11.32 16.45
CA GLU A 78 33.63 -11.45 15.44
C GLU A 78 33.67 -10.29 14.44
N ILE A 79 34.06 -9.09 14.91
CA ILE A 79 34.18 -7.88 14.10
C ILE A 79 35.53 -7.21 14.33
N GLU A 80 35.96 -6.46 13.33
CA GLU A 80 37.15 -5.62 13.37
C GLU A 80 36.84 -4.18 12.96
N GLU A 81 37.63 -3.22 13.45
CA GLU A 81 37.57 -1.81 13.05
C GLU A 81 38.63 -1.54 11.99
N ASN A 82 38.21 -1.03 10.86
CA ASN A 82 39.08 -0.57 9.80
C ASN A 82 38.99 0.95 9.66
N GLY A 83 40.12 1.63 9.47
CA GLY A 83 40.13 3.08 9.14
C GLY A 83 39.52 3.30 7.77
N CYS A 84 38.68 4.31 7.61
CA CYS A 84 38.18 4.71 6.30
C CYS A 84 39.33 5.32 5.46
N VAL A 85 39.48 4.87 4.21
CA VAL A 85 40.56 5.31 3.32
C VAL A 85 40.42 6.80 2.93
N ASP A 86 39.20 7.34 2.93
CA ASP A 86 38.89 8.70 2.48
C ASP A 86 38.81 9.76 3.61
N ASP A 87 38.50 9.36 4.85
CA ASP A 87 38.49 10.26 6.02
C ASP A 87 38.78 9.46 7.31
N GLY A 88 39.99 9.58 7.82
CA GLY A 88 40.47 8.89 9.03
C GLY A 88 39.72 9.15 10.33
N ARG A 89 38.64 9.94 10.29
CA ARG A 89 37.75 10.24 11.41
C ARG A 89 36.64 9.23 11.62
N PHE A 90 36.34 8.37 10.62
CA PHE A 90 35.28 7.39 10.71
C PHE A 90 35.86 5.99 10.68
N LYS A 91 35.62 5.24 11.76
CA LYS A 91 35.96 3.83 11.85
C LYS A 91 34.80 2.99 11.31
N GLN A 92 35.10 2.12 10.36
CA GLN A 92 34.16 1.15 9.80
C GLN A 92 34.35 -0.19 10.50
N LEU A 93 33.23 -0.83 10.77
CA LEU A 93 33.14 -2.15 11.37
C LEU A 93 32.87 -3.17 10.26
N SER A 94 33.70 -4.19 10.15
CA SER A 94 33.55 -5.31 9.22
C SER A 94 33.59 -6.63 9.98
N LEU A 95 33.08 -7.70 9.35
CA LEU A 95 33.16 -9.04 9.91
C LEU A 95 34.57 -9.61 9.71
N THR A 96 35.10 -10.23 10.75
CA THR A 96 36.28 -11.10 10.60
C THR A 96 35.89 -12.44 9.92
N THR A 97 36.88 -13.29 9.59
CA THR A 97 36.60 -14.63 9.10
C THR A 97 35.75 -15.44 10.10
N LYS A 98 35.96 -15.26 11.40
CA LYS A 98 35.15 -15.89 12.44
C LYS A 98 33.72 -15.32 12.42
N GLY A 99 33.56 -13.99 12.28
CA GLY A 99 32.26 -13.33 12.18
C GLY A 99 31.46 -13.81 10.98
N GLN A 100 32.10 -13.99 9.84
CA GLN A 100 31.45 -14.54 8.64
C GLN A 100 30.95 -15.99 8.88
N ALA A 101 31.75 -16.84 9.53
CA ALA A 101 31.33 -18.17 9.90
C ALA A 101 30.18 -18.20 10.91
N THR A 102 30.19 -17.27 11.86
CA THR A 102 29.06 -17.07 12.82
C THR A 102 27.79 -16.65 12.11
N VAL A 103 27.85 -15.67 11.20
CA VAL A 103 26.70 -15.23 10.39
C VAL A 103 26.15 -16.36 9.53
N ALA A 104 27.00 -17.17 8.89
CA ALA A 104 26.56 -18.33 8.12
C ALA A 104 25.71 -19.30 8.97
N ARG A 105 26.14 -19.58 10.21
CA ARG A 105 25.37 -20.45 11.14
C ARG A 105 24.06 -19.81 11.58
N ILE A 106 24.03 -18.47 11.79
CA ILE A 106 22.80 -17.74 12.10
C ILE A 106 21.80 -17.85 10.95
N HIS A 107 22.24 -17.70 9.71
CA HIS A 107 21.38 -17.85 8.52
C HIS A 107 20.85 -19.27 8.38
N GLU A 108 21.69 -20.28 8.57
CA GLU A 108 21.27 -21.69 8.53
C GLU A 108 20.22 -22.00 9.60
N TYR A 109 20.45 -21.57 10.83
CA TYR A 109 19.47 -21.72 11.92
C TYR A 109 18.16 -21.02 11.60
N GLY A 110 18.22 -19.77 11.11
CA GLY A 110 17.04 -18.99 10.73
C GLY A 110 16.26 -19.66 9.60
N ALA A 111 16.95 -20.16 8.56
CA ALA A 111 16.32 -20.87 7.45
C ALA A 111 15.63 -22.16 7.91
N MET A 112 16.26 -22.95 8.76
CA MET A 112 15.64 -24.16 9.32
C MET A 112 14.38 -23.86 10.11
N ARG A 113 14.39 -22.81 10.95
CA ARG A 113 13.21 -22.38 11.72
C ARG A 113 12.04 -21.95 10.82
N VAL A 114 12.33 -21.26 9.71
CA VAL A 114 11.30 -20.89 8.73
C VAL A 114 10.75 -22.14 8.04
N ILE A 115 11.61 -23.06 7.59
CA ILE A 115 11.18 -24.31 6.94
C ILE A 115 10.29 -25.13 7.87
N GLU A 116 10.69 -25.31 9.13
CA GLU A 116 9.89 -26.03 10.14
C GLU A 116 8.52 -25.40 10.33
N ALA A 117 8.45 -24.06 10.44
CA ALA A 117 7.19 -23.35 10.60
C ALA A 117 6.29 -23.48 9.36
N LEU A 118 6.87 -23.32 8.15
CA LEU A 118 6.14 -23.44 6.89
C LEU A 118 5.63 -24.85 6.61
N ALA A 119 6.24 -25.88 7.17
CA ALA A 119 5.76 -27.27 7.02
C ALA A 119 4.37 -27.50 7.62
N HIS A 120 3.89 -26.60 8.50
CA HIS A 120 2.55 -26.63 9.07
C HIS A 120 1.50 -25.85 8.24
N LEU A 121 1.88 -25.29 7.09
CA LEU A 121 1.05 -24.44 6.25
C LEU A 121 0.97 -25.01 4.82
N ASP A 122 -0.18 -24.85 4.18
CA ASP A 122 -0.29 -25.12 2.75
C ASP A 122 0.37 -24.00 1.91
N SER A 123 0.55 -24.25 0.60
CA SER A 123 1.27 -23.33 -0.29
C SER A 123 0.63 -21.93 -0.37
N ALA A 124 -0.72 -21.85 -0.30
CA ALA A 124 -1.43 -20.58 -0.34
C ALA A 124 -1.20 -19.79 0.97
N GLN A 125 -1.25 -20.48 2.12
CA GLN A 125 -0.97 -19.89 3.43
C GLN A 125 0.49 -19.42 3.54
N GLN A 126 1.47 -20.18 3.00
CA GLN A 126 2.87 -19.79 2.95
C GLN A 126 3.05 -18.46 2.22
N GLN A 127 2.39 -18.30 1.07
CA GLN A 127 2.43 -17.05 0.29
C GLN A 127 1.81 -15.88 1.06
N ILE A 128 0.66 -16.09 1.69
CA ILE A 128 -0.02 -15.06 2.53
C ILE A 128 0.90 -14.60 3.67
N VAL A 129 1.60 -15.52 4.33
CA VAL A 129 2.55 -15.19 5.41
C VAL A 129 3.70 -14.35 4.88
N ALA A 130 4.31 -14.74 3.74
CA ALA A 130 5.42 -14.00 3.14
C ALA A 130 5.00 -12.56 2.76
N GLU A 131 3.87 -12.40 2.07
CA GLU A 131 3.33 -11.11 1.66
C GLU A 131 2.93 -10.25 2.87
N GLY A 132 2.25 -10.83 3.86
CA GLY A 132 1.80 -10.14 5.06
C GLY A 132 2.95 -9.63 5.92
N LEU A 133 3.97 -10.46 6.15
CA LEU A 133 5.17 -10.07 6.90
C LEU A 133 5.98 -9.00 6.18
N THR A 134 6.16 -9.13 4.86
CA THR A 134 6.85 -8.14 4.04
C THR A 134 6.13 -6.79 4.09
N ALA A 135 4.82 -6.77 3.90
CA ALA A 135 4.02 -5.55 3.94
C ALA A 135 4.04 -4.89 5.33
N TYR A 136 3.94 -5.70 6.40
CA TYR A 136 3.90 -5.16 7.77
C TYR A 136 5.26 -4.66 8.23
N SER A 137 6.36 -5.38 7.95
CA SER A 137 7.72 -4.94 8.29
C SER A 137 8.09 -3.63 7.57
N TRP A 138 7.77 -3.53 6.27
CA TRP A 138 7.97 -2.30 5.52
C TRP A 138 7.14 -1.12 6.07
N ALA A 139 5.90 -1.36 6.49
CA ALA A 139 5.07 -0.31 7.11
C ALA A 139 5.67 0.18 8.44
N LEU A 140 6.20 -0.73 9.27
CA LEU A 140 6.88 -0.39 10.52
C LEU A 140 8.18 0.39 10.28
N GLU A 141 8.96 0.01 9.27
CA GLU A 141 10.17 0.72 8.88
C GLU A 141 9.86 2.16 8.46
N ARG A 142 8.85 2.37 7.63
CA ARG A 142 8.39 3.72 7.25
C ARG A 142 7.95 4.56 8.45
N CYS A 143 7.24 3.96 9.41
CA CYS A 143 6.86 4.67 10.64
C CYS A 143 8.09 5.13 11.44
N ARG A 144 9.20 4.40 11.38
CA ARG A 144 10.45 4.76 12.06
C ARG A 144 11.23 5.85 11.34
N GLN A 145 11.32 5.77 10.00
CA GLN A 145 12.08 6.71 9.17
C GLN A 145 11.39 8.05 9.00
N GLN A 146 10.07 8.05 9.00
CA GLN A 146 9.23 9.23 8.94
C GLN A 146 8.33 9.23 10.18
N PRO A 147 8.70 9.90 11.28
CA PRO A 147 7.74 10.14 12.34
C PRO A 147 6.54 10.82 11.67
N VAL A 148 5.36 10.19 11.83
CA VAL A 148 4.12 10.58 11.17
C VAL A 148 3.78 12.02 11.55
N THR A 149 4.35 12.99 10.84
CA THR A 149 3.91 14.39 10.82
C THR A 149 2.69 14.56 9.90
N SER A 150 2.44 13.60 9.01
CA SER A 150 1.21 13.47 8.27
C SER A 150 0.21 12.62 9.08
N ARG A 151 -0.97 13.18 9.32
CA ARG A 151 -2.08 12.46 9.97
C ARG A 151 -2.31 11.12 9.22
N PRO A 152 -2.65 9.99 9.92
CA PRO A 152 -2.86 8.68 9.28
C PRO A 152 -3.97 8.65 8.21
N ASN A 153 -4.45 9.79 7.80
CA ASN A 153 -5.58 10.00 6.89
C ASN A 153 -5.24 10.77 5.60
N ASP A 154 -3.97 11.09 5.32
CA ASP A 154 -3.65 11.83 4.10
C ASP A 154 -3.82 10.93 2.87
N ILE A 155 -5.00 11.06 2.26
CA ILE A 155 -5.28 10.48 0.95
C ILE A 155 -4.72 11.46 -0.09
N THR A 156 -3.77 10.97 -0.90
CA THR A 156 -3.24 11.71 -2.05
C THR A 156 -4.03 11.38 -3.30
N ILE A 157 -4.16 12.34 -4.22
CA ILE A 157 -4.71 12.09 -5.55
C ILE A 157 -3.56 12.02 -6.52
N VAL A 158 -3.48 10.92 -7.26
CA VAL A 158 -2.51 10.70 -8.34
C VAL A 158 -3.25 10.54 -9.67
N THR A 159 -2.60 10.91 -10.77
CA THR A 159 -3.17 10.88 -12.11
C THR A 159 -2.52 9.82 -12.99
N GLY A 160 -3.24 9.34 -13.99
CA GLY A 160 -2.74 8.41 -14.98
C GLY A 160 -2.68 6.96 -14.52
N TYR A 161 -2.10 6.12 -15.37
CA TYR A 161 -2.01 4.68 -15.11
C TYR A 161 -1.13 4.37 -13.90
N GLN A 162 -1.67 3.50 -13.03
CA GLN A 162 -0.93 2.88 -11.94
C GLN A 162 -1.05 1.36 -12.06
N PRO A 163 0.05 0.59 -11.91
CA PRO A 163 -0.01 -0.87 -11.93
C PRO A 163 -1.05 -1.41 -10.92
N GLY A 164 -1.91 -2.32 -11.40
CA GLY A 164 -2.98 -2.92 -10.59
C GLY A 164 -4.27 -2.11 -10.49
N MET A 165 -4.34 -0.88 -11.05
CA MET A 165 -5.53 -0.03 -10.93
C MET A 165 -6.80 -0.66 -11.55
N ILE A 166 -6.68 -1.37 -12.69
CA ILE A 166 -7.82 -1.99 -13.37
C ILE A 166 -8.50 -2.98 -12.44
N GLY A 167 -7.73 -3.92 -11.89
CA GLY A 167 -8.26 -4.94 -10.97
C GLY A 167 -8.80 -4.32 -9.69
N ARG A 168 -8.10 -3.32 -9.13
CA ARG A 168 -8.53 -2.68 -7.88
C ARG A 168 -9.82 -1.87 -8.04
N ILE A 169 -9.99 -1.12 -9.11
CA ILE A 169 -11.20 -0.36 -9.38
C ILE A 169 -12.38 -1.32 -9.65
N ALA A 170 -12.16 -2.37 -10.45
CA ALA A 170 -13.17 -3.39 -10.71
C ALA A 170 -13.61 -4.08 -9.41
N GLN A 171 -12.66 -4.46 -8.55
CA GLN A 171 -12.94 -5.03 -7.23
C GLN A 171 -13.79 -4.10 -6.36
N MET A 172 -13.43 -2.83 -6.24
CA MET A 172 -14.20 -1.85 -5.44
C MET A 172 -15.63 -1.68 -5.95
N HIS A 173 -15.83 -1.67 -7.27
CA HIS A 173 -17.17 -1.63 -7.87
C HIS A 173 -17.93 -2.93 -7.60
N GLY A 174 -17.31 -4.08 -7.91
CA GLY A 174 -17.92 -5.40 -7.70
C GLY A 174 -18.39 -5.60 -6.26
N GLU A 175 -17.51 -5.40 -5.28
CA GLU A 175 -17.83 -5.56 -3.86
C GLU A 175 -18.94 -4.61 -3.38
N TYR A 176 -18.86 -3.33 -3.75
CA TYR A 176 -19.84 -2.35 -3.31
C TYR A 176 -21.22 -2.62 -3.90
N TYR A 177 -21.30 -2.81 -5.21
CA TYR A 177 -22.59 -2.97 -5.90
C TYR A 177 -23.20 -4.35 -5.68
N ALA A 178 -22.39 -5.40 -5.47
CA ALA A 178 -22.89 -6.70 -5.05
C ALA A 178 -23.54 -6.62 -3.66
N ARG A 179 -22.86 -6.02 -2.69
CA ARG A 179 -23.34 -5.91 -1.31
C ARG A 179 -24.60 -5.06 -1.16
N HIS A 180 -24.68 -3.95 -1.88
CA HIS A 180 -25.76 -2.97 -1.66
C HIS A 180 -26.90 -3.06 -2.68
N TYR A 181 -26.66 -3.62 -3.86
CA TYR A 181 -27.63 -3.64 -4.97
C TYR A 181 -27.81 -5.01 -5.61
N GLY A 182 -27.01 -6.02 -5.20
CA GLY A 182 -27.09 -7.38 -5.70
C GLY A 182 -26.62 -7.53 -7.14
N PHE A 183 -25.68 -6.69 -7.59
CA PHE A 183 -25.06 -6.83 -8.90
C PHE A 183 -24.10 -8.04 -8.89
N GLY A 184 -23.99 -8.72 -10.05
CA GLY A 184 -23.19 -9.92 -10.16
C GLY A 184 -21.99 -9.75 -11.13
N HIS A 185 -21.45 -10.89 -11.55
CA HIS A 185 -20.29 -10.99 -12.42
C HIS A 185 -20.40 -10.20 -13.74
N PHE A 186 -21.62 -10.07 -14.28
CA PHE A 186 -21.86 -9.28 -15.51
C PHE A 186 -21.42 -7.81 -15.31
N PHE A 187 -21.81 -7.20 -14.20
CA PHE A 187 -21.43 -5.83 -13.88
C PHE A 187 -19.92 -5.68 -13.66
N GLU A 188 -19.32 -6.57 -12.87
CA GLU A 188 -17.88 -6.57 -12.61
C GLU A 188 -17.07 -6.74 -13.91
N GLY A 189 -17.47 -7.69 -14.76
CA GLY A 189 -16.86 -7.90 -16.07
C GLY A 189 -16.97 -6.67 -16.98
N LYS A 190 -18.13 -5.98 -16.98
CA LYS A 190 -18.33 -4.73 -17.73
C LYS A 190 -17.43 -3.60 -17.24
N VAL A 191 -17.25 -3.47 -15.93
CA VAL A 191 -16.33 -2.49 -15.34
C VAL A 191 -14.89 -2.81 -15.71
N ALA A 192 -14.46 -4.07 -15.54
CA ALA A 192 -13.09 -4.50 -15.82
C ALA A 192 -12.71 -4.34 -17.31
N SER A 193 -13.57 -4.79 -18.22
CA SER A 193 -13.35 -4.68 -19.67
C SER A 193 -13.33 -3.22 -20.15
N GLY A 194 -14.25 -2.39 -19.65
CA GLY A 194 -14.25 -0.96 -19.97
C GLY A 194 -13.00 -0.23 -19.48
N LEU A 195 -12.54 -0.54 -18.24
CA LEU A 195 -11.29 0.01 -17.72
C LEU A 195 -10.07 -0.44 -18.51
N ALA A 196 -10.02 -1.71 -18.94
CA ALA A 196 -8.93 -2.24 -19.73
C ALA A 196 -8.85 -1.53 -21.11
N GLU A 197 -9.98 -1.37 -21.78
CA GLU A 197 -10.08 -0.64 -23.05
C GLU A 197 -9.66 0.83 -22.87
N PHE A 198 -10.23 1.53 -21.90
CA PHE A 198 -9.92 2.93 -21.62
C PHE A 198 -8.44 3.15 -21.26
N SER A 199 -7.83 2.22 -20.53
CA SER A 199 -6.41 2.32 -20.15
C SER A 199 -5.48 2.36 -21.36
N GLY A 200 -5.86 1.71 -22.46
CA GLY A 200 -5.13 1.77 -23.74
C GLY A 200 -5.20 3.15 -24.43
N ARG A 201 -6.14 4.00 -24.04
CA ARG A 201 -6.35 5.35 -24.58
C ARG A 201 -5.93 6.48 -23.61
N LEU A 202 -5.33 6.16 -22.46
CA LEU A 202 -4.90 7.17 -21.49
C LEU A 202 -3.78 8.12 -21.99
N ASN A 203 -3.10 7.77 -23.07
CA ASN A 203 -2.14 8.65 -23.72
C ASN A 203 -2.79 9.81 -24.49
N ASN A 204 -4.09 9.76 -24.76
CA ASN A 204 -4.84 10.85 -25.37
C ASN A 204 -5.03 11.96 -24.33
N GLN A 205 -4.71 13.20 -24.69
CA GLN A 205 -4.82 14.38 -23.80
C GLN A 205 -6.26 14.68 -23.36
N ARG A 206 -7.26 14.11 -24.02
CA ARG A 206 -8.69 14.27 -23.68
C ARG A 206 -9.17 13.22 -22.67
N ASN A 207 -8.32 12.25 -22.32
CA ASN A 207 -8.61 11.18 -21.39
C ASN A 207 -7.78 11.36 -20.10
N GLN A 208 -8.39 11.16 -18.95
CA GLN A 208 -7.65 11.19 -17.69
C GLN A 208 -8.34 10.33 -16.62
N ILE A 209 -7.54 9.78 -15.72
CA ILE A 209 -8.01 9.09 -14.54
C ILE A 209 -7.31 9.67 -13.29
N TRP A 210 -8.09 9.83 -12.23
CA TRP A 210 -7.59 10.23 -10.91
C TRP A 210 -7.86 9.12 -9.93
N LEU A 211 -6.84 8.79 -9.16
CA LEU A 211 -6.87 7.74 -8.16
C LEU A 211 -6.60 8.36 -6.77
N ALA A 212 -7.51 8.14 -5.85
CA ALA A 212 -7.27 8.44 -4.45
C ALA A 212 -6.46 7.30 -3.84
N VAL A 213 -5.26 7.59 -3.34
CA VAL A 213 -4.33 6.61 -2.78
C VAL A 213 -4.12 6.89 -1.29
N LYS A 214 -4.28 5.87 -0.47
CA LYS A 214 -4.02 5.88 0.97
C LYS A 214 -3.06 4.76 1.31
N ASN A 215 -1.90 5.10 1.87
CA ASN A 215 -0.86 4.11 2.23
C ASN A 215 -0.46 3.19 1.06
N GLY A 216 -0.34 3.72 -0.16
CA GLY A 216 -0.01 2.94 -1.35
C GLY A 216 -1.17 2.11 -1.94
N VAL A 217 -2.35 2.11 -1.33
CA VAL A 217 -3.53 1.38 -1.81
C VAL A 217 -4.53 2.35 -2.46
N ILE A 218 -5.04 2.01 -3.64
CA ILE A 218 -6.11 2.77 -4.30
C ILE A 218 -7.40 2.58 -3.49
N VAL A 219 -7.95 3.70 -3.02
CA VAL A 219 -9.17 3.77 -2.21
C VAL A 219 -10.29 4.58 -2.86
N GLY A 220 -10.09 5.06 -4.07
CA GLY A 220 -11.11 5.73 -4.86
C GLY A 220 -10.61 6.05 -6.26
N SER A 221 -11.52 6.27 -7.18
CA SER A 221 -11.23 6.63 -8.57
C SER A 221 -12.31 7.50 -9.17
N VAL A 222 -11.96 8.24 -10.23
CA VAL A 222 -12.83 8.85 -11.21
C VAL A 222 -12.06 8.96 -12.52
N ALA A 223 -12.73 8.79 -13.65
CA ALA A 223 -12.13 8.99 -14.95
C ALA A 223 -12.99 9.92 -15.84
N ILE A 224 -12.33 10.62 -16.73
CA ILE A 224 -12.91 11.35 -17.84
C ILE A 224 -12.47 10.68 -19.15
N ASP A 225 -13.44 10.24 -19.92
CA ASP A 225 -13.29 9.71 -21.26
C ASP A 225 -13.82 10.75 -22.25
N GLY A 226 -12.92 11.48 -22.90
CA GLY A 226 -13.27 12.54 -23.84
C GLY A 226 -13.43 12.06 -25.29
N GLU A 227 -13.40 10.75 -25.53
CA GLU A 227 -13.54 10.15 -26.87
C GLU A 227 -14.80 9.28 -27.01
N ASP A 228 -15.36 8.80 -25.89
CA ASP A 228 -16.44 7.80 -25.86
C ASP A 228 -17.76 8.31 -26.53
N LEU A 229 -18.11 9.56 -26.28
CA LEU A 229 -19.39 10.13 -26.72
C LEU A 229 -19.34 10.92 -28.03
N GLY A 230 -18.17 11.38 -28.45
CA GLY A 230 -18.03 12.32 -29.55
C GLY A 230 -18.60 13.72 -29.23
N ASN A 231 -18.85 14.55 -30.23
CA ASN A 231 -19.50 15.87 -30.13
C ASN A 231 -18.90 16.83 -29.09
N ASN A 232 -17.61 16.72 -28.82
CA ASN A 232 -16.90 17.48 -27.78
C ASN A 232 -17.51 17.29 -26.38
N GLU A 233 -18.09 16.14 -26.11
CA GLU A 233 -18.65 15.80 -24.78
C GLU A 233 -17.74 14.83 -24.02
N ALA A 234 -17.63 14.99 -22.73
CA ALA A 234 -16.85 14.14 -21.84
C ALA A 234 -17.76 13.16 -21.09
N HIS A 235 -17.32 11.90 -20.96
CA HIS A 235 -18.00 10.89 -20.14
C HIS A 235 -17.26 10.72 -18.81
N LEU A 236 -17.91 11.09 -17.70
CA LEU A 236 -17.42 10.84 -16.35
C LEU A 236 -17.74 9.39 -15.97
N ARG A 237 -16.70 8.60 -15.70
CA ARG A 237 -16.79 7.14 -15.50
C ARG A 237 -16.08 6.69 -14.21
N TRP A 238 -16.39 5.50 -13.75
CA TRP A 238 -15.73 4.76 -12.67
C TRP A 238 -15.49 5.60 -11.41
N PHE A 239 -16.47 6.43 -11.05
CA PHE A 239 -16.45 7.15 -9.79
C PHE A 239 -16.85 6.23 -8.65
N ILE A 240 -15.87 5.86 -7.82
CA ILE A 240 -16.05 4.97 -6.66
C ILE A 240 -15.17 5.41 -5.51
N LEU A 241 -15.62 5.16 -4.28
CA LEU A 241 -14.84 5.28 -3.05
C LEU A 241 -14.94 3.99 -2.27
N GLY A 242 -13.80 3.49 -1.81
CA GLY A 242 -13.70 2.35 -0.91
C GLY A 242 -14.34 2.62 0.45
N ASP A 243 -14.64 1.56 1.16
CA ASP A 243 -15.20 1.62 2.50
C ASP A 243 -14.27 2.39 3.46
N GLY A 244 -14.85 3.22 4.31
CA GLY A 244 -14.10 4.07 5.25
C GLY A 244 -13.56 5.39 4.67
N CYS A 245 -13.70 5.64 3.35
CA CYS A 245 -13.31 6.92 2.72
C CYS A 245 -14.52 7.82 2.40
N ARG A 246 -15.74 7.33 2.61
CA ARG A 246 -16.96 8.12 2.41
C ARG A 246 -17.14 9.13 3.53
N GLY A 247 -17.64 10.32 3.18
CA GLY A 247 -17.80 11.42 4.15
C GLY A 247 -16.50 12.15 4.54
N SER A 248 -15.33 11.72 4.03
CA SER A 248 -14.01 12.33 4.31
C SER A 248 -13.64 13.49 3.37
N GLY A 249 -14.51 13.86 2.43
CA GLY A 249 -14.23 14.89 1.43
C GLY A 249 -13.48 14.40 0.19
N VAL A 250 -13.00 13.17 0.16
CA VAL A 250 -12.20 12.60 -0.95
C VAL A 250 -12.98 12.57 -2.26
N GLY A 251 -14.27 12.18 -2.22
CA GLY A 251 -15.11 12.20 -3.42
C GLY A 251 -15.25 13.59 -4.04
N ARG A 252 -15.39 14.63 -3.21
CA ARG A 252 -15.41 16.01 -3.68
C ARG A 252 -14.07 16.40 -4.32
N ARG A 253 -12.96 16.04 -3.72
CA ARG A 253 -11.62 16.31 -4.28
C ARG A 253 -11.43 15.63 -5.64
N LEU A 254 -11.80 14.34 -5.78
CA LEU A 254 -11.74 13.62 -7.05
C LEU A 254 -12.59 14.30 -8.14
N LEU A 255 -13.84 14.64 -7.81
CA LEU A 255 -14.70 15.34 -8.77
C LEU A 255 -14.20 16.76 -9.10
N THR A 256 -13.61 17.48 -8.14
CA THR A 256 -13.00 18.78 -8.43
C THR A 256 -11.92 18.66 -9.50
N GLU A 257 -11.01 17.68 -9.37
CA GLU A 257 -9.95 17.44 -10.36
C GLU A 257 -10.55 17.09 -11.74
N ALA A 258 -11.53 16.17 -11.77
CA ALA A 258 -12.16 15.73 -13.01
C ALA A 258 -12.91 16.88 -13.72
N ILE A 259 -13.64 17.71 -12.97
CA ILE A 259 -14.39 18.84 -13.53
C ILE A 259 -13.45 19.96 -13.98
N ASN A 260 -12.43 20.31 -13.19
CA ASN A 260 -11.41 21.26 -13.62
C ASN A 260 -10.72 20.83 -14.92
N PHE A 261 -10.44 19.52 -15.06
CA PHE A 261 -9.90 19.00 -16.31
C PHE A 261 -10.89 19.19 -17.47
N CYS A 262 -12.19 18.90 -17.30
CA CYS A 262 -13.20 19.10 -18.33
C CYS A 262 -13.29 20.57 -18.75
N ASP A 263 -13.28 21.50 -17.78
CA ASP A 263 -13.35 22.94 -18.04
C ASP A 263 -12.09 23.43 -18.78
N ASN A 264 -10.91 22.94 -18.41
CA ASN A 264 -9.64 23.28 -19.08
C ASN A 264 -9.58 22.72 -20.52
N GLN A 265 -10.14 21.53 -20.75
CA GLN A 265 -10.23 20.90 -22.07
C GLN A 265 -11.34 21.52 -22.94
N ARG A 266 -12.18 22.39 -22.38
CA ARG A 266 -13.30 23.06 -23.04
C ARG A 266 -14.28 22.06 -23.67
N PHE A 267 -14.69 21.05 -22.92
CA PHE A 267 -15.81 20.20 -23.29
C PHE A 267 -17.12 20.99 -23.24
N ASP A 268 -17.98 20.79 -24.21
CA ASP A 268 -19.29 21.46 -24.30
C ASP A 268 -20.28 20.91 -23.26
N ALA A 269 -20.09 19.65 -22.85
CA ALA A 269 -20.86 19.02 -21.78
C ALA A 269 -20.07 17.87 -21.13
N VAL A 270 -20.42 17.58 -19.89
CA VAL A 270 -19.95 16.36 -19.18
C VAL A 270 -21.19 15.52 -18.86
N GLN A 271 -21.16 14.27 -19.29
CA GLN A 271 -22.23 13.29 -19.14
C GLN A 271 -21.84 12.21 -18.13
N LEU A 272 -22.80 11.71 -17.36
CA LEU A 272 -22.61 10.53 -16.53
C LEU A 272 -23.89 9.69 -16.45
N TRP A 273 -23.72 8.37 -16.35
CA TRP A 273 -24.81 7.43 -16.16
C TRP A 273 -24.74 6.78 -14.78
N THR A 274 -25.86 6.69 -14.15
CA THR A 274 -26.05 6.12 -12.83
C THR A 274 -27.44 5.54 -12.69
N PHE A 275 -27.87 5.22 -11.48
CA PHE A 275 -29.23 4.75 -11.23
C PHE A 275 -29.79 5.32 -9.92
N SER A 276 -31.10 5.26 -9.80
CA SER A 276 -31.82 5.73 -8.59
C SER A 276 -31.42 4.89 -7.36
N GLY A 277 -31.22 5.58 -6.22
CA GLY A 277 -30.81 4.96 -4.95
C GLY A 277 -29.44 5.42 -4.46
N LEU A 278 -28.61 6.00 -5.33
CA LEU A 278 -27.28 6.53 -4.97
C LEU A 278 -27.34 8.00 -4.48
N GLN A 279 -28.12 8.27 -3.43
CA GLN A 279 -28.45 9.62 -2.98
C GLN A 279 -27.24 10.49 -2.65
N ALA A 280 -26.19 9.92 -2.04
CA ALA A 280 -24.97 10.65 -1.71
C ALA A 280 -24.20 11.08 -2.96
N ALA A 281 -24.10 10.19 -3.96
CA ALA A 281 -23.46 10.49 -5.24
C ALA A 281 -24.26 11.54 -6.02
N ARG A 282 -25.58 11.41 -6.08
CA ARG A 282 -26.47 12.36 -6.71
C ARG A 282 -26.31 13.77 -6.15
N LYS A 283 -26.39 13.94 -4.80
CA LYS A 283 -26.18 15.24 -4.15
C LYS A 283 -24.81 15.83 -4.47
N LEU A 284 -23.80 14.97 -4.58
CA LEU A 284 -22.45 15.40 -4.93
C LEU A 284 -22.40 15.88 -6.38
N TYR A 285 -22.96 15.14 -7.34
CA TYR A 285 -23.02 15.54 -8.75
C TYR A 285 -23.80 16.88 -8.91
N GLU A 286 -24.96 17.00 -8.29
CA GLU A 286 -25.77 18.24 -8.32
C GLU A 286 -24.98 19.44 -7.76
N SER A 287 -24.13 19.24 -6.73
CA SER A 287 -23.27 20.31 -6.19
C SER A 287 -22.15 20.76 -7.14
N PHE A 288 -21.87 19.98 -8.21
CA PHE A 288 -20.95 20.34 -9.30
C PHE A 288 -21.68 20.82 -10.57
N GLY A 289 -22.98 21.08 -10.49
CA GLY A 289 -23.77 21.63 -11.60
C GLY A 289 -24.36 20.57 -12.55
N PHE A 290 -24.27 19.28 -12.18
CA PHE A 290 -24.99 18.26 -12.97
C PHE A 290 -26.49 18.34 -12.71
N THR A 291 -27.26 18.18 -13.77
CA THR A 291 -28.74 18.11 -13.74
C THR A 291 -29.21 16.79 -14.32
N LEU A 292 -30.28 16.24 -13.76
CA LEU A 292 -30.92 15.04 -14.30
C LEU A 292 -31.52 15.35 -15.65
N SER A 293 -30.99 14.75 -16.71
CA SER A 293 -31.41 14.95 -18.11
C SER A 293 -32.44 13.92 -18.57
N LYS A 294 -32.31 12.67 -18.10
CA LYS A 294 -33.17 11.55 -18.50
C LYS A 294 -33.20 10.47 -17.43
N GLU A 295 -34.34 9.81 -17.32
CA GLU A 295 -34.55 8.66 -16.42
C GLU A 295 -35.42 7.60 -17.14
N TRP A 296 -35.06 6.31 -17.03
CA TRP A 296 -35.79 5.21 -17.67
C TRP A 296 -35.52 3.88 -16.95
N GLN A 297 -36.41 2.92 -17.15
CA GLN A 297 -36.12 1.54 -16.75
C GLN A 297 -35.14 0.93 -17.75
N GLY A 298 -34.03 0.41 -17.24
CA GLY A 298 -32.99 -0.22 -18.06
C GLY A 298 -32.27 -1.33 -17.30
N ASP A 299 -31.48 -2.10 -18.00
CA ASP A 299 -30.75 -3.26 -17.46
C ASP A 299 -29.27 -3.28 -17.84
N GLN A 300 -28.73 -2.12 -18.21
CA GLN A 300 -27.36 -2.01 -18.75
C GLN A 300 -26.28 -2.57 -17.80
N TRP A 301 -26.58 -2.75 -16.53
CA TRP A 301 -25.68 -3.34 -15.53
C TRP A 301 -26.02 -4.77 -15.13
N GLY A 302 -26.88 -5.46 -15.95
CA GLY A 302 -27.27 -6.86 -15.73
C GLY A 302 -28.40 -7.05 -14.72
N LYS A 303 -29.08 -5.97 -14.32
CA LYS A 303 -30.26 -5.97 -13.46
C LYS A 303 -31.13 -4.77 -13.83
N THR A 304 -32.44 -4.98 -13.89
CA THR A 304 -33.39 -3.90 -14.15
C THR A 304 -33.37 -2.86 -13.03
N MET A 305 -33.04 -1.62 -13.37
CA MET A 305 -32.94 -0.48 -12.45
C MET A 305 -33.57 0.75 -13.08
N LEU A 306 -33.95 1.73 -12.25
CA LEU A 306 -34.30 3.05 -12.74
C LEU A 306 -32.99 3.81 -13.04
N GLU A 307 -32.60 3.76 -14.31
CA GLU A 307 -31.36 4.37 -14.79
C GLU A 307 -31.50 5.86 -14.93
N GLN A 308 -30.45 6.60 -14.67
CA GLN A 308 -30.41 8.05 -14.66
C GLN A 308 -29.22 8.55 -15.45
N HIS A 309 -29.45 9.54 -16.27
CA HIS A 309 -28.45 10.27 -17.03
C HIS A 309 -28.39 11.71 -16.54
N PHE A 310 -27.22 12.16 -16.15
CA PHE A 310 -26.96 13.53 -15.69
C PHE A 310 -26.03 14.24 -16.67
N THR A 311 -26.31 15.52 -16.89
CA THR A 311 -25.52 16.39 -17.77
C THR A 311 -25.11 17.66 -17.00
N ARG A 312 -23.85 18.08 -17.19
CA ARG A 312 -23.30 19.39 -16.82
C ARG A 312 -22.85 20.10 -18.10
N ARG A 313 -23.23 21.38 -18.24
CA ARG A 313 -22.81 22.28 -19.34
C ARG A 313 -22.06 23.48 -18.80
#